data_feddfdf052831d419fc073ef0d9be39d
#
_entry.id   feddfdf052831d419fc073ef0d9be39d
#
_cell.length_a   1.000
_cell.length_b   1.000
_cell.length_c   1.000
_cell.angle_alpha   90.00
_cell.angle_beta   90.00
_cell.angle_gamma   90.00
#
_symmetry.space_group_name_H-M   'P 1'
#
loop_
_entity.id
_entity.type
_entity.pdbx_description
1 polymer ?
#
loop_
_entity_poly.entity_id
_entity_poly.type
_entity_poly.pdbx_seq_one_letter_code
_entity_poly.pdbx_strand_id
1 'polypeptide(L)'
;MELAIPYKYNLHRQYLYSQLPGIPDPLAFYKDCLLLVSWRRQLMAGLANERGDYGGKITWFVVMSCMMAAVGGILFGYDIGISGGVSSMESFLKKFFPSVYTKMENDTKISNYCKFDSQLLTVFTSSLYAAGIVASFFASSITRSYGRKPTILAGGISFLVGSAIGGAALDVYMLIIARLLLGIGVGFANQSIPLYLSEMAPMNYRGAFNTGYQVTLDLGILFAGLVNYGSQKIKSGWGWRLSLALAAAPAFVLTLGALFLPDTPNSLIQRTNDQEKAKVMLQKIRGTIDVQEELDDIIEASRASTVNENSFKEIPRWKYRPQLVMAIALPFFQQLTGINVIGFYAPILFRTLGFAESASLLSTVLSGVVGTASTVIAMLVVDKFGRRALFMFGGIQMLVSQLIIGIILALHLKDHGDLEKGYAYFVLVLVYIFAAGFGLSWGPLGWLVPSEIFQMEIRSAGMSIFVAVSFFFTFAVAQTFLAMLCSFKSGIFFFFGGWVALMTAFVYWLLPETGNIPIEKMDQIWKDHWFWSKFVVD
;
A
#
# COMPACT_ATOMS: atom_id res chain seq x y z
N MET A 1 -2.77 25.61 29.53
CA MET A 1 -2.45 26.91 28.96
C MET A 1 -3.60 27.29 28.05
N GLU A 2 -4.61 27.97 28.63
CA GLU A 2 -5.83 28.39 27.94
C GLU A 2 -5.52 29.65 27.12
N LEU A 3 -5.71 29.54 25.81
CA LEU A 3 -5.66 30.70 24.91
C LEU A 3 -7.02 31.40 24.96
N ALA A 4 -7.07 32.49 25.77
CA ALA A 4 -8.16 33.43 25.78
C ALA A 4 -8.21 34.19 24.44
N ILE A 5 -9.17 33.89 23.59
CA ILE A 5 -9.47 34.68 22.39
C ILE A 5 -10.33 35.89 22.82
N PRO A 6 -9.96 37.13 22.45
CA PRO A 6 -10.65 38.32 22.95
C PRO A 6 -12.10 38.41 22.44
N TYR A 7 -13.00 38.59 23.36
CA TYR A 7 -14.47 38.70 23.24
C TYR A 7 -14.99 39.78 22.26
N LYS A 8 -14.13 40.67 21.80
CA LYS A 8 -14.49 41.84 20.98
C LYS A 8 -14.61 41.57 19.48
N TYR A 9 -14.15 40.40 18.97
CA TYR A 9 -14.20 40.06 17.55
C TYR A 9 -15.51 39.33 17.12
N ASN A 10 -16.31 38.87 18.08
CA ASN A 10 -17.49 38.04 17.80
C ASN A 10 -18.77 38.86 17.49
N LEU A 11 -18.90 40.10 17.97
CA LEU A 11 -20.14 40.90 17.80
C LEU A 11 -20.28 41.51 16.40
N HIS A 12 -19.17 41.83 15.72
CA HIS A 12 -19.24 42.43 14.37
C HIS A 12 -19.48 41.40 13.26
N ARG A 13 -19.14 40.13 13.47
CA ARG A 13 -19.40 39.04 12.55
C ARG A 13 -20.82 38.48 12.63
N GLN A 14 -21.42 38.43 13.80
CA GLN A 14 -22.82 38.02 13.95
C GLN A 14 -23.80 38.96 13.21
N TYR A 15 -23.46 40.24 13.07
CA TYR A 15 -24.29 41.21 12.33
C TYR A 15 -24.16 41.05 10.81
N LEU A 16 -23.08 40.54 10.28
CA LEU A 16 -22.89 40.34 8.84
C LEU A 16 -23.59 39.07 8.30
N TYR A 17 -23.74 38.04 9.14
CA TYR A 17 -24.37 36.76 8.71
C TYR A 17 -25.88 36.72 8.91
N SER A 18 -26.46 37.61 9.68
CA SER A 18 -27.92 37.72 9.84
C SER A 18 -28.66 38.26 8.60
N GLN A 19 -27.90 38.72 7.59
CA GLN A 19 -28.46 39.33 6.38
C GLN A 19 -28.47 38.43 5.14
N LEU A 20 -27.95 37.18 5.24
CA LEU A 20 -27.89 36.23 4.11
C LEU A 20 -28.57 34.91 4.49
N PRO A 21 -29.85 34.73 4.22
CA PRO A 21 -30.53 33.46 4.49
C PRO A 21 -30.10 32.41 3.47
N GLY A 22 -29.46 31.34 3.95
CA GLY A 22 -29.13 30.15 3.16
C GLY A 22 -27.70 29.66 3.19
N ILE A 23 -26.77 30.33 3.87
CA ILE A 23 -25.39 29.86 4.02
C ILE A 23 -25.21 29.29 5.44
N PRO A 24 -24.88 27.99 5.61
CA PRO A 24 -24.61 27.42 6.93
C PRO A 24 -23.39 28.10 7.55
N ASP A 25 -23.49 28.48 8.82
CA ASP A 25 -22.44 29.12 9.58
C ASP A 25 -21.17 28.22 9.61
N PRO A 26 -20.03 28.66 9.04
CA PRO A 26 -18.79 27.87 9.07
C PRO A 26 -18.29 27.60 10.49
N LEU A 27 -18.70 28.43 11.47
CA LEU A 27 -18.38 28.23 12.89
C LEU A 27 -19.27 27.17 13.56
N ALA A 28 -20.50 26.97 13.08
CA ALA A 28 -21.34 25.86 13.52
C ALA A 28 -20.73 24.53 13.06
N PHE A 29 -20.30 24.44 11.81
CA PHE A 29 -19.61 23.26 11.29
C PHE A 29 -18.27 22.99 12.04
N TYR A 30 -17.52 24.04 12.37
CA TYR A 30 -16.28 23.91 13.14
C TYR A 30 -16.53 23.53 14.62
N LYS A 31 -17.60 24.06 15.23
CA LYS A 31 -18.05 23.66 16.57
C LYS A 31 -18.57 22.23 16.59
N ASP A 32 -19.31 21.79 15.59
CA ASP A 32 -19.78 20.42 15.48
C ASP A 32 -18.62 19.44 15.24
N CYS A 33 -17.61 19.83 14.46
CA CYS A 33 -16.35 19.07 14.34
C CYS A 33 -15.58 19.01 15.68
N LEU A 34 -15.49 20.10 16.41
CA LEU A 34 -14.82 20.14 17.73
C LEU A 34 -15.61 19.36 18.78
N LEU A 35 -16.94 19.44 18.78
CA LEU A 35 -17.80 18.66 19.65
C LEU A 35 -17.72 17.16 19.31
N LEU A 36 -17.72 16.79 18.04
CA LEU A 36 -17.48 15.42 17.59
C LEU A 36 -16.10 14.90 18.02
N VAL A 37 -15.06 15.72 17.94
CA VAL A 37 -13.71 15.37 18.39
C VAL A 37 -13.66 15.24 19.93
N SER A 38 -14.34 16.12 20.68
CA SER A 38 -14.39 16.06 22.14
C SER A 38 -15.26 14.91 22.63
N TRP A 39 -16.41 14.67 22.01
CA TRP A 39 -17.29 13.52 22.30
C TRP A 39 -16.61 12.21 21.97
N ARG A 40 -15.89 12.16 20.84
CA ARG A 40 -15.04 11.03 20.45
C ARG A 40 -13.90 10.78 21.45
N ARG A 41 -13.26 11.86 21.99
CA ARG A 41 -12.26 11.71 23.07
C ARG A 41 -12.87 11.15 24.36
N GLN A 42 -14.06 11.55 24.73
CA GLN A 42 -14.75 11.04 25.92
C GLN A 42 -15.23 9.58 25.72
N LEU A 43 -15.77 9.25 24.54
CA LEU A 43 -16.15 7.88 24.19
C LEU A 43 -14.92 6.97 24.13
N MET A 44 -13.82 7.45 23.53
CA MET A 44 -12.54 6.73 23.45
C MET A 44 -11.87 6.61 24.83
N ALA A 45 -12.02 7.56 25.72
CA ALA A 45 -11.53 7.49 27.10
C ALA A 45 -12.36 6.51 27.94
N GLY A 46 -13.68 6.45 27.74
CA GLY A 46 -14.54 5.43 28.37
C GLY A 46 -14.22 4.02 27.91
N LEU A 47 -14.03 3.83 26.60
CA LEU A 47 -13.62 2.55 26.03
C LEU A 47 -12.16 2.18 26.35
N ALA A 48 -11.29 3.14 26.62
CA ALA A 48 -9.90 2.88 27.04
C ALA A 48 -9.80 2.34 28.47
N ASN A 49 -10.81 2.60 29.32
CA ASN A 49 -10.84 2.08 30.69
C ASN A 49 -11.30 0.60 30.76
N GLU A 50 -11.93 0.07 29.70
CA GLU A 50 -12.28 -1.35 29.55
C GLU A 50 -11.27 -2.12 28.68
N ARG A 51 -10.26 -1.43 28.11
CA ARG A 51 -9.24 -2.03 27.24
C ARG A 51 -8.11 -2.54 28.11
N GLY A 52 -7.89 -3.84 28.11
CA GLY A 52 -6.70 -4.43 28.70
C GLY A 52 -5.44 -3.77 28.10
N ASP A 53 -4.84 -2.86 28.82
CA ASP A 53 -3.50 -2.37 28.51
C ASP A 53 -2.52 -3.45 28.96
N TYR A 54 -2.14 -4.34 28.05
CA TYR A 54 -1.22 -5.44 28.33
C TYR A 54 0.20 -4.99 28.75
N GLY A 55 0.41 -3.71 29.03
CA GLY A 55 1.61 -3.15 29.62
C GLY A 55 2.91 -3.64 28.97
N GLY A 56 3.20 -3.23 27.73
CA GLY A 56 4.42 -3.65 27.05
C GLY A 56 5.30 -2.47 26.65
N LYS A 57 6.64 -2.67 26.70
CA LYS A 57 7.62 -1.71 26.16
C LYS A 57 8.13 -2.18 24.80
N ILE A 58 8.50 -1.25 23.92
CA ILE A 58 9.21 -1.58 22.70
C ILE A 58 10.58 -2.14 23.07
N THR A 59 10.83 -3.41 22.76
CA THR A 59 12.14 -4.03 22.93
C THR A 59 12.97 -3.90 21.65
N TRP A 60 14.29 -3.83 21.79
CA TRP A 60 15.19 -3.83 20.63
C TRP A 60 15.01 -5.09 19.77
N PHE A 61 14.67 -6.20 20.40
CA PHE A 61 14.37 -7.46 19.72
C PHE A 61 13.18 -7.35 18.75
N VAL A 62 12.09 -6.70 19.18
CA VAL A 62 10.91 -6.47 18.31
C VAL A 62 11.28 -5.54 17.15
N VAL A 63 12.00 -4.44 17.43
CA VAL A 63 12.41 -3.49 16.39
C VAL A 63 13.22 -4.20 15.32
N MET A 64 14.27 -4.94 15.72
CA MET A 64 15.13 -5.65 14.76
C MET A 64 14.37 -6.72 13.97
N SER A 65 13.50 -7.51 14.64
CA SER A 65 12.71 -8.54 13.97
C SER A 65 11.72 -7.93 12.96
N CYS A 66 11.04 -6.85 13.34
CA CYS A 66 10.09 -6.17 12.46
C CYS A 66 10.81 -5.45 11.30
N MET A 67 11.94 -4.79 11.55
CA MET A 67 12.75 -4.18 10.49
C MET A 67 13.22 -5.21 9.47
N MET A 68 13.71 -6.36 9.95
CA MET A 68 14.16 -7.44 9.07
C MET A 68 13.01 -8.01 8.23
N ALA A 69 11.83 -8.22 8.82
CA ALA A 69 10.66 -8.67 8.07
C ALA A 69 10.21 -7.61 7.05
N ALA A 70 10.24 -6.32 7.44
CA ALA A 70 9.84 -5.21 6.58
C ALA A 70 10.73 -5.04 5.34
N VAL A 71 11.95 -5.58 5.31
CA VAL A 71 12.80 -5.62 4.09
C VAL A 71 12.07 -6.25 2.90
N GLY A 72 11.08 -7.13 3.13
CA GLY A 72 10.22 -7.65 2.07
C GLY A 72 9.41 -6.56 1.34
N GLY A 73 9.14 -5.43 1.97
CA GLY A 73 8.59 -4.26 1.29
C GLY A 73 9.55 -3.70 0.24
N ILE A 74 10.87 -3.68 0.52
CA ILE A 74 11.88 -3.24 -0.45
C ILE A 74 11.84 -4.09 -1.72
N LEU A 75 11.62 -5.42 -1.61
CA LEU A 75 11.52 -6.30 -2.77
C LEU A 75 10.40 -5.85 -3.71
N PHE A 76 9.22 -5.66 -3.14
CA PHE A 76 8.04 -5.27 -3.91
C PHE A 76 8.20 -3.86 -4.50
N GLY A 77 8.66 -2.90 -3.70
CA GLY A 77 8.90 -1.53 -4.17
C GLY A 77 9.99 -1.44 -5.24
N TYR A 78 11.08 -2.18 -5.07
CA TYR A 78 12.17 -2.23 -6.05
C TYR A 78 11.66 -2.75 -7.41
N ASP A 79 10.83 -3.80 -7.39
CA ASP A 79 10.28 -4.35 -8.63
C ASP A 79 9.33 -3.37 -9.34
N ILE A 80 8.48 -2.66 -8.60
CA ILE A 80 7.63 -1.60 -9.16
C ILE A 80 8.49 -0.54 -9.85
N GLY A 81 9.50 -0.01 -9.16
CA GLY A 81 10.35 1.06 -9.68
C GLY A 81 11.24 0.62 -10.85
N ILE A 82 11.77 -0.61 -10.81
CA ILE A 82 12.58 -1.17 -11.90
C ILE A 82 11.75 -1.36 -13.17
N SER A 83 10.54 -1.87 -13.04
CA SER A 83 9.66 -2.12 -14.17
C SER A 83 9.42 -0.85 -14.98
N GLY A 84 9.12 0.26 -14.30
CA GLY A 84 8.91 1.55 -14.94
C GLY A 84 10.15 2.12 -15.61
N GLY A 85 11.28 2.11 -14.90
CA GLY A 85 12.53 2.67 -15.41
C GLY A 85 13.12 1.87 -16.58
N VAL A 86 13.20 0.55 -16.45
CA VAL A 86 13.74 -0.31 -17.51
C VAL A 86 12.87 -0.25 -18.77
N SER A 87 11.54 -0.20 -18.62
CA SER A 87 10.60 -0.08 -19.76
C SER A 87 10.73 1.24 -20.53
N SER A 88 11.38 2.24 -19.96
CA SER A 88 11.65 3.54 -20.63
C SER A 88 13.04 3.63 -21.23
N MET A 89 13.96 2.69 -20.95
CA MET A 89 15.34 2.71 -21.45
C MET A 89 15.40 2.32 -22.93
N GLU A 90 16.02 3.16 -23.75
CA GLU A 90 16.16 2.91 -25.19
C GLU A 90 16.90 1.60 -25.50
N SER A 91 17.96 1.27 -24.76
CA SER A 91 18.72 0.03 -24.94
C SER A 91 17.89 -1.23 -24.68
N PHE A 92 16.96 -1.18 -23.75
CA PHE A 92 16.02 -2.26 -23.43
C PHE A 92 14.95 -2.39 -24.52
N LEU A 93 14.32 -1.27 -24.90
CA LEU A 93 13.30 -1.25 -25.95
C LEU A 93 13.86 -1.70 -27.29
N LYS A 94 15.04 -1.22 -27.69
CA LYS A 94 15.71 -1.63 -28.93
C LYS A 94 15.98 -3.14 -29.00
N LYS A 95 16.30 -3.77 -27.86
CA LYS A 95 16.61 -5.19 -27.82
C LYS A 95 15.37 -6.08 -27.80
N PHE A 96 14.39 -5.78 -26.96
CA PHE A 96 13.25 -6.67 -26.68
C PHE A 96 11.95 -6.21 -27.33
N PHE A 97 11.81 -4.90 -27.61
CA PHE A 97 10.59 -4.30 -28.15
C PHE A 97 10.89 -3.34 -29.32
N PRO A 98 11.53 -3.84 -30.42
CA PRO A 98 11.98 -2.98 -31.52
C PRO A 98 10.83 -2.23 -32.19
N SER A 99 9.62 -2.78 -32.21
CA SER A 99 8.43 -2.10 -32.73
C SER A 99 8.05 -0.84 -31.93
N VAL A 100 8.20 -0.88 -30.59
CA VAL A 100 7.96 0.30 -29.72
C VAL A 100 9.04 1.33 -29.93
N TYR A 101 10.30 0.89 -30.03
CA TYR A 101 11.44 1.77 -30.29
C TYR A 101 11.27 2.53 -31.61
N THR A 102 10.91 1.84 -32.69
CA THR A 102 10.69 2.43 -34.01
C THR A 102 9.54 3.45 -34.01
N LYS A 103 8.42 3.13 -33.33
CA LYS A 103 7.29 4.06 -33.16
C LYS A 103 7.72 5.34 -32.43
N MET A 104 8.57 5.19 -31.42
CA MET A 104 9.03 6.32 -30.60
C MET A 104 9.95 7.28 -31.37
N GLU A 105 10.82 6.74 -32.25
CA GLU A 105 11.86 7.51 -32.94
C GLU A 105 11.39 8.10 -34.27
N ASN A 106 10.63 7.34 -35.08
CA ASN A 106 10.36 7.64 -36.48
C ASN A 106 8.95 8.14 -36.77
N ASP A 107 7.98 8.02 -35.87
CA ASP A 107 6.58 8.27 -36.19
C ASP A 107 6.07 9.57 -35.56
N THR A 108 6.21 10.67 -36.34
CA THR A 108 5.68 12.00 -35.96
C THR A 108 4.16 12.12 -36.06
N LYS A 109 3.49 11.14 -36.66
CA LYS A 109 2.03 11.12 -36.87
C LYS A 109 1.27 10.48 -35.69
N ILE A 110 1.94 9.69 -34.85
CA ILE A 110 1.31 9.05 -33.70
C ILE A 110 1.20 10.05 -32.53
N SER A 111 0.04 10.08 -31.88
CA SER A 111 -0.18 10.88 -30.67
C SER A 111 0.84 10.53 -29.60
N ASN A 112 1.34 11.51 -28.85
CA ASN A 112 2.27 11.33 -27.74
C ASN A 112 1.76 10.33 -26.70
N TYR A 113 0.45 10.21 -26.52
CA TYR A 113 -0.19 9.26 -25.62
C TYR A 113 -0.09 7.79 -26.07
N CYS A 114 0.12 7.53 -27.37
CA CYS A 114 0.08 6.17 -27.96
C CYS A 114 1.47 5.60 -28.31
N LYS A 115 2.55 6.36 -28.13
CA LYS A 115 3.92 5.95 -28.52
C LYS A 115 4.39 4.65 -27.87
N PHE A 116 3.97 4.39 -26.65
CA PHE A 116 4.37 3.23 -25.86
C PHE A 116 3.32 2.11 -25.84
N ASP A 117 2.22 2.25 -26.56
CA ASP A 117 1.17 1.22 -26.59
C ASP A 117 1.66 -0.06 -27.28
N SER A 118 1.89 -1.10 -26.48
CA SER A 118 2.34 -2.42 -26.89
C SER A 118 1.89 -3.48 -25.89
N GLN A 119 1.11 -4.46 -26.38
CA GLN A 119 0.62 -5.57 -25.56
C GLN A 119 1.76 -6.40 -24.94
N LEU A 120 2.85 -6.61 -25.66
CA LEU A 120 3.99 -7.37 -25.16
C LEU A 120 4.73 -6.63 -24.03
N LEU A 121 4.83 -5.29 -24.12
CA LEU A 121 5.42 -4.46 -23.08
C LEU A 121 4.54 -4.46 -21.80
N THR A 122 3.23 -4.40 -21.95
CA THR A 122 2.31 -4.48 -20.81
C THR A 122 2.30 -5.88 -20.18
N VAL A 123 2.44 -6.96 -20.97
CA VAL A 123 2.62 -8.31 -20.42
C VAL A 123 3.90 -8.42 -19.59
N PHE A 124 5.02 -7.83 -20.03
CA PHE A 124 6.25 -7.81 -19.24
C PHE A 124 6.03 -7.16 -17.87
N THR A 125 5.32 -6.03 -17.80
CA THR A 125 5.06 -5.34 -16.52
C THR A 125 4.01 -6.03 -15.66
N SER A 126 2.97 -6.63 -16.25
CA SER A 126 1.81 -7.17 -15.54
C SER A 126 1.96 -8.64 -15.12
N SER A 127 2.77 -9.46 -15.83
CA SER A 127 2.89 -10.91 -15.61
C SER A 127 3.30 -11.30 -14.19
N LEU A 128 4.06 -10.46 -13.51
CA LEU A 128 4.42 -10.62 -12.10
C LEU A 128 3.17 -10.74 -11.21
N TYR A 129 2.18 -9.89 -11.42
CA TYR A 129 0.96 -9.85 -10.59
C TYR A 129 0.08 -11.07 -10.84
N ALA A 130 0.05 -11.59 -12.07
CA ALA A 130 -0.66 -12.83 -12.38
C ALA A 130 -0.10 -14.02 -11.57
N ALA A 131 1.21 -14.15 -11.47
CA ALA A 131 1.85 -15.16 -10.62
C ALA A 131 1.59 -14.90 -9.12
N GLY A 132 1.63 -13.63 -8.70
CA GLY A 132 1.37 -13.21 -7.32
C GLY A 132 -0.05 -13.57 -6.83
N ILE A 133 -1.07 -13.49 -7.70
CA ILE A 133 -2.44 -13.93 -7.38
C ILE A 133 -2.43 -15.40 -6.95
N VAL A 134 -1.88 -16.27 -7.79
CA VAL A 134 -1.83 -17.71 -7.51
C VAL A 134 -0.98 -17.98 -6.26
N ALA A 135 0.17 -17.35 -6.17
CA ALA A 135 1.10 -17.49 -5.05
C ALA A 135 0.49 -17.10 -3.70
N SER A 136 -0.37 -16.07 -3.64
CA SER A 136 -1.00 -15.61 -2.40
C SER A 136 -1.89 -16.68 -1.74
N PHE A 137 -2.60 -17.49 -2.53
CA PHE A 137 -3.40 -18.60 -2.02
C PHE A 137 -2.53 -19.74 -1.46
N PHE A 138 -1.45 -20.09 -2.16
CA PHE A 138 -0.48 -21.07 -1.65
C PHE A 138 0.24 -20.55 -0.40
N ALA A 139 0.61 -19.27 -0.37
CA ALA A 139 1.23 -18.63 0.77
C ALA A 139 0.34 -18.72 2.02
N SER A 140 -0.98 -18.53 1.89
CA SER A 140 -1.93 -18.69 3.01
C SER A 140 -1.86 -20.07 3.63
N SER A 141 -1.88 -21.11 2.79
CA SER A 141 -1.80 -22.50 3.24
C SER A 141 -0.49 -22.79 3.96
N ILE A 142 0.64 -22.34 3.40
CA ILE A 142 1.97 -22.50 4.01
C ILE A 142 2.07 -21.70 5.31
N THR A 143 1.58 -20.47 5.35
CA THR A 143 1.60 -19.62 6.55
C THR A 143 0.80 -20.25 7.69
N ARG A 144 -0.33 -20.89 7.37
CA ARG A 144 -1.15 -21.59 8.37
C ARG A 144 -0.46 -22.87 8.88
N SER A 145 0.09 -23.70 7.98
CA SER A 145 0.63 -25.01 8.32
C SER A 145 2.06 -24.94 8.89
N TYR A 146 2.90 -24.07 8.35
CA TYR A 146 4.34 -24.01 8.68
C TYR A 146 4.76 -22.71 9.39
N GLY A 147 3.87 -21.71 9.45
CA GLY A 147 4.14 -20.42 10.08
C GLY A 147 4.64 -19.35 9.11
N ARG A 148 4.87 -18.15 9.66
CA ARG A 148 5.18 -16.95 8.88
C ARG A 148 6.62 -16.98 8.34
N LYS A 149 7.58 -17.47 9.14
CA LYS A 149 9.00 -17.55 8.78
C LYS A 149 9.28 -18.37 7.51
N PRO A 150 8.80 -19.63 7.35
CA PRO A 150 9.01 -20.40 6.14
C PRO A 150 8.40 -19.77 4.90
N THR A 151 7.26 -19.09 5.05
CA THR A 151 6.61 -18.37 3.95
C THR A 151 7.46 -17.21 3.46
N ILE A 152 8.02 -16.39 4.37
CA ILE A 152 8.92 -15.29 4.03
C ILE A 152 10.19 -15.82 3.35
N LEU A 153 10.76 -16.93 3.85
CA LEU A 153 11.95 -17.56 3.29
C LEU A 153 11.71 -18.06 1.87
N ALA A 154 10.61 -18.77 1.63
CA ALA A 154 10.24 -19.26 0.30
C ALA A 154 10.04 -18.11 -0.69
N GLY A 155 9.42 -17.01 -0.23
CA GLY A 155 9.27 -15.78 -1.02
C GLY A 155 10.63 -15.18 -1.41
N GLY A 156 11.55 -15.05 -0.47
CA GLY A 156 12.90 -14.53 -0.71
C GLY A 156 13.70 -15.37 -1.71
N ILE A 157 13.66 -16.70 -1.58
CA ILE A 157 14.36 -17.62 -2.50
C ILE A 157 13.79 -17.52 -3.92
N SER A 158 12.46 -17.52 -4.07
CA SER A 158 11.81 -17.37 -5.38
C SER A 158 12.20 -16.05 -6.05
N PHE A 159 12.25 -14.98 -5.28
CA PHE A 159 12.63 -13.65 -5.77
C PHE A 159 14.11 -13.59 -6.19
N LEU A 160 15.03 -14.23 -5.44
CA LEU A 160 16.46 -14.35 -5.80
C LEU A 160 16.63 -15.04 -7.15
N VAL A 161 15.99 -16.19 -7.34
CA VAL A 161 16.04 -16.95 -8.60
C VAL A 161 15.50 -16.12 -9.76
N GLY A 162 14.34 -15.47 -9.56
CA GLY A 162 13.75 -14.58 -10.56
C GLY A 162 14.66 -13.42 -10.95
N SER A 163 15.31 -12.77 -9.97
CA SER A 163 16.26 -11.67 -10.21
C SER A 163 17.48 -12.12 -11.02
N ALA A 164 18.04 -13.30 -10.71
CA ALA A 164 19.18 -13.86 -11.43
C ALA A 164 18.83 -14.15 -12.90
N ILE A 165 17.66 -14.77 -13.15
CA ILE A 165 17.17 -15.06 -14.51
C ILE A 165 16.90 -13.75 -15.27
N GLY A 166 16.28 -12.74 -14.62
CA GLY A 166 16.00 -11.45 -15.24
C GLY A 166 17.26 -10.69 -15.66
N GLY A 167 18.30 -10.68 -14.82
CA GLY A 167 19.59 -10.07 -15.15
C GLY A 167 20.33 -10.80 -16.30
N ALA A 168 20.17 -12.13 -16.39
CA ALA A 168 20.77 -12.96 -17.44
C ALA A 168 19.95 -13.01 -18.74
N ALA A 169 18.78 -12.39 -18.82
CA ALA A 169 17.82 -12.55 -19.90
C ALA A 169 18.42 -12.28 -21.29
N LEU A 170 18.15 -13.21 -22.22
CA LEU A 170 18.56 -13.13 -23.63
C LEU A 170 17.36 -12.80 -24.53
N ASP A 171 16.18 -13.29 -24.19
CA ASP A 171 14.93 -13.10 -24.92
C ASP A 171 13.78 -12.65 -24.00
N VAL A 172 12.62 -12.31 -24.60
CA VAL A 172 11.43 -11.83 -23.88
C VAL A 172 10.78 -12.91 -23.02
N TYR A 173 10.84 -14.18 -23.44
CA TYR A 173 10.24 -15.28 -22.69
C TYR A 173 10.99 -15.50 -21.38
N MET A 174 12.31 -15.40 -21.41
CA MET A 174 13.15 -15.49 -20.22
C MET A 174 12.84 -14.34 -19.24
N LEU A 175 12.57 -13.12 -19.75
CA LEU A 175 12.11 -11.99 -18.93
C LEU A 175 10.75 -12.30 -18.29
N ILE A 176 9.79 -12.87 -19.03
CA ILE A 176 8.47 -13.21 -18.50
C ILE A 176 8.59 -14.29 -17.40
N ILE A 177 9.40 -15.33 -17.62
CA ILE A 177 9.65 -16.37 -16.61
C ILE A 177 10.25 -15.75 -15.35
N ALA A 178 11.23 -14.85 -15.49
CA ALA A 178 11.79 -14.12 -14.38
C ALA A 178 10.70 -13.33 -13.61
N ARG A 179 9.80 -12.63 -14.32
CA ARG A 179 8.68 -11.91 -13.74
C ARG A 179 7.72 -12.81 -12.96
N LEU A 180 7.40 -13.99 -13.49
CA LEU A 180 6.55 -14.96 -12.80
C LEU A 180 7.19 -15.41 -11.47
N LEU A 181 8.50 -15.69 -11.45
CA LEU A 181 9.22 -16.06 -10.23
C LEU A 181 9.31 -14.92 -9.23
N LEU A 182 9.55 -13.68 -9.68
CA LEU A 182 9.47 -12.49 -8.83
C LEU A 182 8.07 -12.33 -8.23
N GLY A 183 7.01 -12.57 -9.03
CA GLY A 183 5.62 -12.51 -8.59
C GLY A 183 5.28 -13.54 -7.53
N ILE A 184 5.79 -14.77 -7.64
CA ILE A 184 5.67 -15.76 -6.58
C ILE A 184 6.31 -15.23 -5.29
N GLY A 185 7.52 -14.68 -5.37
CA GLY A 185 8.24 -14.12 -4.23
C GLY A 185 7.46 -12.99 -3.54
N VAL A 186 6.95 -12.03 -4.32
CA VAL A 186 6.17 -10.90 -3.81
C VAL A 186 4.83 -11.37 -3.23
N GLY A 187 4.16 -12.36 -3.85
CA GLY A 187 2.91 -12.92 -3.34
C GLY A 187 3.05 -13.54 -1.95
N PHE A 188 4.13 -14.29 -1.74
CA PHE A 188 4.47 -14.88 -0.44
C PHE A 188 4.79 -13.79 0.61
N ALA A 189 5.59 -12.80 0.24
CA ALA A 189 5.98 -11.71 1.13
C ALA A 189 4.78 -10.85 1.55
N ASN A 190 3.96 -10.41 0.60
CA ASN A 190 2.82 -9.53 0.87
C ASN A 190 1.72 -10.20 1.71
N GLN A 191 1.58 -11.54 1.61
CA GLN A 191 0.64 -12.29 2.43
C GLN A 191 1.15 -12.46 3.87
N SER A 192 2.45 -12.67 4.08
CA SER A 192 3.00 -13.09 5.38
C SER A 192 3.56 -11.95 6.23
N ILE A 193 4.17 -10.92 5.61
CA ILE A 193 4.89 -9.87 6.35
C ILE A 193 3.96 -8.95 7.13
N PRO A 194 2.86 -8.40 6.56
CA PRO A 194 1.96 -7.56 7.35
C PRO A 194 1.35 -8.32 8.54
N LEU A 195 1.09 -9.62 8.39
CA LEU A 195 0.65 -10.47 9.49
C LEU A 195 1.73 -10.60 10.56
N TYR A 196 2.97 -10.88 10.15
CA TYR A 196 4.11 -10.97 11.07
C TYR A 196 4.28 -9.69 11.88
N LEU A 197 4.24 -8.53 11.20
CA LEU A 197 4.39 -7.22 11.84
C LEU A 197 3.25 -6.95 12.83
N SER A 198 2.00 -7.26 12.48
CA SER A 198 0.84 -7.05 13.35
C SER A 198 0.84 -7.93 14.58
N GLU A 199 1.41 -9.15 14.51
CA GLU A 199 1.50 -10.10 15.61
C GLU A 199 2.69 -9.83 16.55
N MET A 200 3.78 -9.28 16.02
CA MET A 200 4.98 -8.94 16.81
C MET A 200 4.85 -7.58 17.51
N ALA A 201 4.20 -6.61 16.88
CA ALA A 201 4.13 -5.24 17.38
C ALA A 201 3.28 -5.13 18.66
N PRO A 202 3.71 -4.32 19.66
CA PRO A 202 2.85 -3.92 20.77
C PRO A 202 1.60 -3.18 20.27
N MET A 203 0.46 -3.33 20.95
CA MET A 203 -0.81 -2.77 20.52
C MET A 203 -0.76 -1.27 20.21
N ASN A 204 -0.14 -0.48 21.10
CA ASN A 204 -0.04 0.97 20.97
C ASN A 204 0.84 1.46 19.80
N TYR A 205 1.67 0.58 19.21
CA TYR A 205 2.60 0.89 18.11
C TYR A 205 2.36 0.03 16.87
N ARG A 206 1.29 -0.75 16.86
CA ARG A 206 0.98 -1.68 15.76
C ARG A 206 0.82 -0.97 14.43
N GLY A 207 0.17 0.19 14.45
CA GLY A 207 0.02 1.04 13.28
C GLY A 207 1.36 1.50 12.73
N ALA A 208 2.25 1.99 13.59
CA ALA A 208 3.58 2.44 13.19
C ALA A 208 4.43 1.29 12.59
N PHE A 209 4.47 0.12 13.25
CA PHE A 209 5.26 -1.03 12.75
C PHE A 209 4.72 -1.56 11.42
N ASN A 210 3.41 -1.63 11.25
CA ASN A 210 2.82 -2.11 10.00
C ASN A 210 2.99 -1.09 8.87
N THR A 211 2.87 0.21 9.17
CA THR A 211 3.20 1.29 8.23
C THR A 211 4.67 1.25 7.81
N GLY A 212 5.56 0.74 8.66
CA GLY A 212 6.97 0.47 8.33
C GLY A 212 7.15 -0.42 7.10
N TYR A 213 6.21 -1.32 6.82
CA TYR A 213 6.21 -2.11 5.58
C TYR A 213 6.06 -1.20 4.34
N GLN A 214 5.14 -0.23 4.38
CA GLN A 214 4.98 0.73 3.28
C GLN A 214 6.19 1.65 3.15
N VAL A 215 6.80 2.10 4.27
CA VAL A 215 8.05 2.89 4.23
C VAL A 215 9.14 2.14 3.48
N THR A 216 9.33 0.85 3.77
CA THR A 216 10.34 0.04 3.09
C THR A 216 9.99 -0.22 1.63
N LEU A 217 8.70 -0.33 1.28
CA LEU A 217 8.23 -0.40 -0.10
C LEU A 217 8.59 0.87 -0.87
N ASP A 218 8.30 2.04 -0.32
CA ASP A 218 8.61 3.32 -0.94
C ASP A 218 10.13 3.55 -1.07
N LEU A 219 10.92 3.11 -0.08
CA LEU A 219 12.38 3.05 -0.18
C LEU A 219 12.85 2.14 -1.32
N GLY A 220 12.17 1.01 -1.53
CA GLY A 220 12.43 0.12 -2.66
C GLY A 220 12.24 0.82 -4.01
N ILE A 221 11.13 1.57 -4.18
CA ILE A 221 10.86 2.38 -5.39
C ILE A 221 11.95 3.45 -5.57
N LEU A 222 12.33 4.13 -4.50
CA LEU A 222 13.37 5.14 -4.53
C LEU A 222 14.72 4.56 -4.95
N PHE A 223 15.15 3.45 -4.36
CA PHE A 223 16.38 2.77 -4.74
C PHE A 223 16.37 2.29 -6.19
N ALA A 224 15.25 1.73 -6.66
CA ALA A 224 15.07 1.35 -8.05
C ALA A 224 15.21 2.54 -9.00
N GLY A 225 14.60 3.68 -8.65
CA GLY A 225 14.73 4.92 -9.40
C GLY A 225 16.17 5.41 -9.50
N LEU A 226 16.92 5.40 -8.39
CA LEU A 226 18.34 5.77 -8.35
C LEU A 226 19.19 4.82 -9.21
N VAL A 227 18.94 3.52 -9.12
CA VAL A 227 19.64 2.51 -9.93
C VAL A 227 19.35 2.72 -11.41
N ASN A 228 18.09 2.94 -11.80
CA ASN A 228 17.70 3.21 -13.18
C ASN A 228 18.35 4.50 -13.72
N TYR A 229 18.35 5.58 -12.92
CA TYR A 229 19.00 6.84 -13.27
C TYR A 229 20.53 6.69 -13.46
N GLY A 230 21.17 5.87 -12.63
CA GLY A 230 22.61 5.58 -12.77
C GLY A 230 22.90 4.66 -13.95
N SER A 231 22.16 3.57 -14.08
CA SER A 231 22.43 2.50 -15.06
C SER A 231 22.14 2.90 -16.51
N GLN A 232 21.19 3.82 -16.75
CA GLN A 232 20.95 4.35 -18.09
C GLN A 232 22.20 5.01 -18.72
N LYS A 233 23.14 5.52 -17.89
CA LYS A 233 24.38 6.16 -18.35
C LYS A 233 25.42 5.15 -18.87
N ILE A 234 25.21 3.85 -18.68
CA ILE A 234 26.11 2.80 -19.12
C ILE A 234 25.99 2.63 -20.63
N LYS A 235 26.99 3.14 -21.37
CA LYS A 235 26.98 3.20 -22.86
C LYS A 235 27.01 1.82 -23.54
N SER A 236 27.39 0.76 -22.85
CA SER A 236 27.51 -0.61 -23.40
C SER A 236 26.17 -1.34 -23.59
N GLY A 237 25.03 -0.72 -23.26
CA GLY A 237 23.71 -1.36 -23.32
C GLY A 237 23.43 -2.39 -22.21
N TRP A 238 24.31 -2.50 -21.21
CA TRP A 238 24.18 -3.40 -20.08
C TRP A 238 23.39 -2.82 -18.89
N GLY A 239 23.02 -1.53 -18.96
CA GLY A 239 22.37 -0.82 -17.86
C GLY A 239 21.11 -1.52 -17.34
N TRP A 240 20.22 -1.94 -18.23
CA TRP A 240 19.00 -2.64 -17.86
C TRP A 240 19.27 -4.00 -17.18
N ARG A 241 20.36 -4.71 -17.55
CA ARG A 241 20.76 -5.96 -16.89
C ARG A 241 21.17 -5.72 -15.44
N LEU A 242 21.96 -4.68 -15.22
CA LEU A 242 22.36 -4.28 -13.87
C LEU A 242 21.15 -3.92 -13.02
N SER A 243 20.22 -3.15 -13.58
CA SER A 243 18.98 -2.78 -12.90
C SER A 243 18.16 -4.01 -12.46
N LEU A 244 17.95 -4.98 -13.36
CA LEU A 244 17.21 -6.21 -13.06
C LEU A 244 17.97 -7.14 -12.07
N ALA A 245 19.29 -7.27 -12.21
CA ALA A 245 20.10 -8.14 -11.37
C ALA A 245 20.20 -7.62 -9.92
N LEU A 246 20.28 -6.30 -9.73
CA LEU A 246 20.37 -5.69 -8.40
C LEU A 246 19.13 -5.92 -7.52
N ALA A 247 18.00 -6.34 -8.10
CA ALA A 247 16.85 -6.83 -7.34
C ALA A 247 17.22 -8.03 -6.42
N ALA A 248 18.29 -8.77 -6.75
CA ALA A 248 18.79 -9.84 -5.91
C ALA A 248 19.36 -9.34 -4.56
N ALA A 249 19.83 -8.09 -4.46
CA ALA A 249 20.44 -7.59 -3.23
C ALA A 249 19.46 -7.53 -2.04
N PRO A 250 18.30 -6.85 -2.12
CA PRO A 250 17.33 -6.88 -1.04
C PRO A 250 16.73 -8.29 -0.83
N ALA A 251 16.61 -9.11 -1.88
CA ALA A 251 16.13 -10.49 -1.75
C ALA A 251 17.10 -11.36 -0.96
N PHE A 252 18.41 -11.18 -1.16
CA PHE A 252 19.44 -11.86 -0.39
C PHE A 252 19.37 -11.48 1.10
N VAL A 253 19.23 -10.18 1.39
CA VAL A 253 19.10 -9.68 2.77
C VAL A 253 17.86 -10.26 3.43
N LEU A 254 16.69 -10.26 2.75
CA LEU A 254 15.46 -10.84 3.29
C LEU A 254 15.62 -12.35 3.54
N THR A 255 16.16 -13.08 2.56
CA THR A 255 16.32 -14.55 2.65
C THR A 255 17.25 -14.94 3.80
N LEU A 256 18.39 -14.26 3.90
CA LEU A 256 19.34 -14.49 5.00
C LEU A 256 18.73 -14.09 6.34
N GLY A 257 18.08 -12.92 6.42
CA GLY A 257 17.42 -12.43 7.61
C GLY A 257 16.28 -13.32 8.07
N ALA A 258 15.50 -13.88 7.13
CA ALA A 258 14.40 -14.79 7.45
C ALA A 258 14.86 -16.06 8.18
N LEU A 259 16.12 -16.51 8.01
CA LEU A 259 16.67 -17.62 8.78
C LEU A 259 16.75 -17.32 10.27
N PHE A 260 16.93 -16.05 10.65
CA PHE A 260 17.06 -15.61 12.05
C PHE A 260 15.75 -15.06 12.64
N LEU A 261 14.71 -14.87 11.83
CA LEU A 261 13.41 -14.41 12.35
C LEU A 261 12.84 -15.43 13.34
N PRO A 262 12.30 -14.95 14.49
CA PRO A 262 11.55 -15.79 15.42
C PRO A 262 10.15 -16.11 14.87
N ASP A 263 9.56 -17.21 15.33
CA ASP A 263 8.13 -17.45 15.13
C ASP A 263 7.31 -16.50 16.02
N THR A 264 6.13 -16.09 15.52
CA THR A 264 5.23 -15.23 16.30
C THR A 264 4.53 -16.02 17.40
N PRO A 265 4.15 -15.40 18.54
CA PRO A 265 3.39 -16.08 19.61
C PRO A 265 2.13 -16.74 19.09
N ASN A 266 1.36 -16.04 18.25
CA ASN A 266 0.15 -16.55 17.63
C ASN A 266 0.41 -17.80 16.78
N SER A 267 1.52 -17.83 16.03
CA SER A 267 1.94 -18.98 15.22
C SER A 267 2.30 -20.18 16.10
N LEU A 268 3.00 -19.95 17.22
CA LEU A 268 3.40 -21.01 18.16
C LEU A 268 2.17 -21.68 18.80
N ILE A 269 1.21 -20.90 19.29
CA ILE A 269 -0.03 -21.43 19.87
C ILE A 269 -0.84 -22.17 18.80
N GLN A 270 -1.05 -21.56 17.64
CA GLN A 270 -1.91 -22.12 16.59
C GLN A 270 -1.39 -23.45 16.03
N ARG A 271 -0.05 -23.64 15.95
CA ARG A 271 0.57 -24.80 15.29
C ARG A 271 0.98 -25.89 16.27
N THR A 272 1.58 -25.53 17.37
CA THR A 272 2.20 -26.48 18.30
C THR A 272 1.49 -26.56 19.64
N ASN A 273 0.59 -25.63 19.92
CA ASN A 273 -0.06 -25.45 21.23
C ASN A 273 0.97 -25.37 22.39
N ASP A 274 2.19 -24.92 22.10
CA ASP A 274 3.29 -24.82 23.06
C ASP A 274 3.19 -23.47 23.79
N GLN A 275 2.40 -23.48 24.87
CA GLN A 275 2.11 -22.29 25.68
C GLN A 275 3.37 -21.72 26.34
N GLU A 276 4.30 -22.59 26.77
CA GLU A 276 5.54 -22.15 27.42
C GLU A 276 6.45 -21.38 26.45
N LYS A 277 6.65 -21.89 25.23
CA LYS A 277 7.43 -21.17 24.21
C LYS A 277 6.76 -19.87 23.81
N ALA A 278 5.43 -19.86 23.66
CA ALA A 278 4.68 -18.66 23.35
C ALA A 278 4.80 -17.61 24.47
N LYS A 279 4.73 -18.03 25.75
CA LYS A 279 4.92 -17.17 26.91
C LYS A 279 6.31 -16.55 26.95
N VAL A 280 7.35 -17.35 26.79
CA VAL A 280 8.74 -16.86 26.72
C VAL A 280 8.93 -15.88 25.57
N MET A 281 8.31 -16.16 24.41
CA MET A 281 8.36 -15.26 23.27
C MET A 281 7.64 -13.94 23.55
N LEU A 282 6.45 -13.97 24.15
CA LEU A 282 5.71 -12.76 24.56
C LEU A 282 6.51 -11.92 25.55
N GLN A 283 7.10 -12.55 26.57
CA GLN A 283 7.97 -11.85 27.52
C GLN A 283 9.14 -11.14 26.82
N LYS A 284 9.74 -11.79 25.85
CA LYS A 284 10.86 -11.23 25.06
C LYS A 284 10.41 -10.06 24.18
N ILE A 285 9.22 -10.15 23.60
CA ILE A 285 8.61 -9.13 22.74
C ILE A 285 8.17 -7.92 23.57
N ARG A 286 7.47 -8.15 24.69
CA ARG A 286 6.88 -7.09 25.53
C ARG A 286 7.85 -6.51 26.56
N GLY A 287 8.97 -7.21 26.81
CA GLY A 287 9.96 -6.76 27.80
C GLY A 287 9.42 -6.72 29.23
N THR A 288 8.39 -7.50 29.55
CA THR A 288 7.77 -7.66 30.86
C THR A 288 7.57 -9.14 31.18
N ILE A 289 7.55 -9.49 32.46
CA ILE A 289 7.28 -10.85 32.93
C ILE A 289 5.77 -11.13 32.93
N ASP A 290 4.98 -10.08 33.15
CA ASP A 290 3.52 -10.17 33.21
C ASP A 290 2.93 -10.07 31.80
N VAL A 291 2.68 -11.23 31.21
CA VAL A 291 2.09 -11.40 29.86
C VAL A 291 0.97 -12.42 29.87
N GLN A 292 0.47 -12.79 31.07
CA GLN A 292 -0.46 -13.90 31.19
C GLN A 292 -1.82 -13.58 30.55
N GLU A 293 -2.33 -12.37 30.73
CA GLU A 293 -3.61 -11.92 30.16
C GLU A 293 -3.57 -11.96 28.62
N GLU A 294 -2.51 -11.42 28.01
CA GLU A 294 -2.33 -11.47 26.54
C GLU A 294 -2.19 -12.91 26.03
N LEU A 295 -1.50 -13.77 26.79
CA LEU A 295 -1.36 -15.18 26.44
C LEU A 295 -2.70 -15.91 26.47
N ASP A 296 -3.51 -15.68 27.50
CA ASP A 296 -4.81 -16.30 27.66
C ASP A 296 -5.78 -15.88 26.55
N ASP A 297 -5.78 -14.59 26.15
CA ASP A 297 -6.56 -14.09 25.02
C ASP A 297 -6.12 -14.76 23.69
N ILE A 298 -4.82 -14.95 23.47
CA ILE A 298 -4.32 -15.67 22.29
C ILE A 298 -4.73 -17.15 22.31
N ILE A 299 -4.68 -17.79 23.46
CA ILE A 299 -5.09 -19.20 23.60
C ILE A 299 -6.59 -19.35 23.35
N GLU A 300 -7.42 -18.45 23.88
CA GLU A 300 -8.86 -18.45 23.66
C GLU A 300 -9.20 -18.26 22.17
N ALA A 301 -8.60 -17.26 21.54
CA ALA A 301 -8.75 -17.01 20.10
C ALA A 301 -8.26 -18.20 19.25
N SER A 302 -7.19 -18.88 19.67
CA SER A 302 -6.69 -20.07 18.97
C SER A 302 -7.64 -21.27 19.11
N ARG A 303 -8.22 -21.49 20.28
CA ARG A 303 -9.21 -22.56 20.50
C ARG A 303 -10.45 -22.36 19.63
N ALA A 304 -10.95 -21.12 19.53
CA ALA A 304 -12.04 -20.77 18.62
C ALA A 304 -11.68 -21.08 17.16
N SER A 305 -10.42 -20.87 16.76
CA SER A 305 -9.95 -21.11 15.39
C SER A 305 -9.72 -22.58 15.04
N THR A 306 -9.45 -23.45 16.02
CA THR A 306 -9.21 -24.89 15.79
C THR A 306 -10.49 -25.68 15.54
N VAL A 307 -11.64 -25.18 15.97
CA VAL A 307 -12.96 -25.79 15.69
C VAL A 307 -13.27 -25.76 14.20
N ASN A 308 -12.69 -24.82 13.45
CA ASN A 308 -12.95 -24.59 12.02
C ASN A 308 -11.70 -24.84 11.17
N GLU A 309 -11.58 -26.03 10.60
CA GLU A 309 -10.37 -26.45 9.84
C GLU A 309 -10.08 -25.64 8.55
N ASN A 310 -11.07 -24.93 7.97
CA ASN A 310 -10.95 -24.26 6.68
C ASN A 310 -11.34 -22.78 6.73
N SER A 311 -10.38 -21.88 6.97
CA SER A 311 -10.59 -20.42 7.00
C SER A 311 -11.26 -19.87 5.73
N PHE A 312 -11.01 -20.46 4.55
CA PHE A 312 -11.68 -20.07 3.30
C PHE A 312 -13.16 -20.44 3.24
N LYS A 313 -13.61 -21.45 3.98
CA LYS A 313 -15.03 -21.82 4.08
C LYS A 313 -15.76 -20.96 5.12
N GLU A 314 -15.03 -20.44 6.10
CA GLU A 314 -15.59 -19.61 7.16
C GLU A 314 -15.82 -18.16 6.73
N ILE A 315 -14.87 -17.55 6.00
CA ILE A 315 -14.93 -16.13 5.65
C ILE A 315 -16.20 -15.70 4.87
N PRO A 316 -16.87 -16.54 4.03
CA PRO A 316 -18.12 -16.18 3.38
C PRO A 316 -19.35 -16.20 4.31
N ARG A 317 -19.26 -16.72 5.53
CA ARG A 317 -20.38 -16.75 6.47
C ARG A 317 -20.87 -15.35 6.82
N TRP A 318 -22.13 -15.23 7.18
CA TRP A 318 -22.77 -13.95 7.49
C TRP A 318 -22.01 -13.14 8.53
N LYS A 319 -21.51 -13.79 9.57
CA LYS A 319 -20.70 -13.20 10.64
C LYS A 319 -19.48 -12.42 10.11
N TYR A 320 -18.83 -12.90 9.06
CA TYR A 320 -17.58 -12.33 8.51
C TYR A 320 -17.78 -11.50 7.25
N ARG A 321 -19.02 -11.20 6.86
CA ARG A 321 -19.32 -10.37 5.68
C ARG A 321 -18.67 -8.99 5.70
N PRO A 322 -18.65 -8.24 6.83
CA PRO A 322 -17.96 -6.96 6.85
C PRO A 322 -16.47 -7.09 6.49
N GLN A 323 -15.81 -8.09 7.08
CA GLN A 323 -14.39 -8.37 6.83
C GLN A 323 -14.14 -8.79 5.39
N LEU A 324 -15.00 -9.63 4.81
CA LEU A 324 -14.91 -10.05 3.41
C LEU A 324 -15.09 -8.86 2.45
N VAL A 325 -16.08 -8.01 2.71
CA VAL A 325 -16.29 -6.79 1.91
C VAL A 325 -15.07 -5.87 1.98
N MET A 326 -14.49 -5.68 3.17
CA MET A 326 -13.27 -4.88 3.31
C MET A 326 -12.06 -5.54 2.64
N ALA A 327 -11.94 -6.88 2.69
CA ALA A 327 -10.89 -7.64 2.01
C ALA A 327 -10.91 -7.44 0.49
N ILE A 328 -12.07 -7.14 -0.07
CA ILE A 328 -12.25 -6.91 -1.52
C ILE A 328 -12.22 -5.42 -1.84
N ALA A 329 -12.98 -4.59 -1.10
CA ALA A 329 -13.17 -3.19 -1.44
C ALA A 329 -11.93 -2.32 -1.21
N LEU A 330 -11.18 -2.54 -0.11
CA LEU A 330 -10.00 -1.74 0.19
C LEU A 330 -8.90 -1.90 -0.88
N PRO A 331 -8.47 -3.13 -1.25
CA PRO A 331 -7.46 -3.30 -2.28
C PRO A 331 -7.97 -2.89 -3.66
N PHE A 332 -9.25 -3.11 -3.98
CA PHE A 332 -9.88 -2.63 -5.20
C PHE A 332 -9.73 -1.11 -5.34
N PHE A 333 -10.16 -0.36 -4.33
CA PHE A 333 -10.04 1.10 -4.34
C PHE A 333 -8.59 1.57 -4.33
N GLN A 334 -7.71 0.92 -3.56
CA GLN A 334 -6.29 1.27 -3.51
C GLN A 334 -5.64 1.21 -4.90
N GLN A 335 -5.95 0.20 -5.71
CA GLN A 335 -5.41 0.07 -7.05
C GLN A 335 -6.03 1.07 -8.04
N LEU A 336 -7.29 1.44 -7.86
CA LEU A 336 -8.00 2.43 -8.66
C LEU A 336 -7.75 3.89 -8.25
N THR A 337 -6.87 4.15 -7.29
CA THR A 337 -6.35 5.51 -7.06
C THR A 337 -5.57 6.06 -8.24
N GLY A 338 -5.00 5.20 -9.08
CA GLY A 338 -4.08 5.55 -10.15
C GLY A 338 -2.62 5.66 -9.71
N ILE A 339 -2.27 5.31 -8.47
CA ILE A 339 -0.87 5.34 -7.98
C ILE A 339 0.04 4.42 -8.77
N ASN A 340 -0.44 3.25 -9.17
CA ASN A 340 0.32 2.30 -9.97
C ASN A 340 0.71 2.85 -11.34
N VAL A 341 -0.13 3.72 -11.90
CA VAL A 341 0.17 4.46 -13.13
C VAL A 341 1.43 5.30 -12.95
N ILE A 342 1.52 6.00 -11.84
CA ILE A 342 2.69 6.81 -11.50
C ILE A 342 3.87 5.87 -11.19
N GLY A 343 3.68 4.79 -10.43
CA GLY A 343 4.74 3.85 -10.09
C GLY A 343 5.38 3.19 -11.31
N PHE A 344 4.55 2.63 -12.23
CA PHE A 344 5.05 1.88 -13.38
C PHE A 344 5.38 2.74 -14.59
N TYR A 345 4.65 3.83 -14.80
CA TYR A 345 4.68 4.59 -16.04
C TYR A 345 5.05 6.07 -15.85
N ALA A 346 5.50 6.50 -14.65
CA ALA A 346 5.93 7.87 -14.43
C ALA A 346 6.98 8.33 -15.44
N PRO A 347 8.06 7.58 -15.73
CA PRO A 347 9.01 8.02 -16.73
C PRO A 347 8.38 8.18 -18.13
N ILE A 348 7.45 7.28 -18.48
CA ILE A 348 6.71 7.35 -19.75
C ILE A 348 5.78 8.57 -19.75
N LEU A 349 5.03 8.80 -18.67
CA LEU A 349 4.16 9.96 -18.53
C LEU A 349 4.94 11.27 -18.66
N PHE A 350 6.09 11.38 -17.99
CA PHE A 350 6.91 12.58 -18.08
C PHE A 350 7.53 12.77 -19.48
N ARG A 351 7.89 11.70 -20.17
CA ARG A 351 8.29 11.78 -21.60
C ARG A 351 7.14 12.26 -22.49
N THR A 352 5.91 11.84 -22.23
CA THR A 352 4.70 12.32 -22.93
C THR A 352 4.48 13.83 -22.73
N LEU A 353 4.88 14.37 -21.57
CA LEU A 353 4.82 15.81 -21.27
C LEU A 353 5.98 16.63 -21.88
N GLY A 354 6.91 15.98 -22.60
CA GLY A 354 8.03 16.63 -23.27
C GLY A 354 9.35 16.66 -22.47
N PHE A 355 9.44 15.94 -21.34
CA PHE A 355 10.72 15.83 -20.61
C PHE A 355 11.70 14.89 -21.31
N ALA A 356 12.99 15.25 -21.29
CA ALA A 356 14.07 14.35 -21.73
C ALA A 356 14.15 13.09 -20.83
N GLU A 357 14.73 12.00 -21.35
CA GLU A 357 14.83 10.71 -20.63
C GLU A 357 15.44 10.83 -19.23
N SER A 358 16.58 11.52 -19.12
CA SER A 358 17.26 11.74 -17.84
C SER A 358 16.43 12.56 -16.85
N ALA A 359 15.70 13.58 -17.33
CA ALA A 359 14.82 14.39 -16.51
C ALA A 359 13.58 13.61 -16.05
N SER A 360 13.03 12.75 -16.91
CA SER A 360 11.91 11.87 -16.58
C SER A 360 12.28 10.88 -15.48
N LEU A 361 13.44 10.24 -15.57
CA LEU A 361 13.92 9.31 -14.53
C LEU A 361 14.26 10.05 -13.22
N LEU A 362 14.85 11.24 -13.28
CA LEU A 362 15.09 12.06 -12.09
C LEU A 362 13.79 12.47 -11.41
N SER A 363 12.78 12.85 -12.18
CA SER A 363 11.44 13.19 -11.64
C SER A 363 10.80 12.01 -10.92
N THR A 364 11.03 10.78 -11.39
CA THR A 364 10.58 9.56 -10.70
C THR A 364 11.30 9.36 -9.36
N VAL A 365 12.61 9.64 -9.31
CA VAL A 365 13.38 9.61 -8.04
C VAL A 365 12.80 10.61 -7.03
N LEU A 366 12.50 11.83 -7.47
CA LEU A 366 11.89 12.86 -6.62
C LEU A 366 10.49 12.44 -6.11
N SER A 367 9.68 11.81 -6.97
CA SER A 367 8.40 11.20 -6.54
C SER A 367 8.60 10.17 -5.44
N GLY A 368 9.63 9.32 -5.55
CA GLY A 368 10.00 8.34 -4.54
C GLY A 368 10.42 8.97 -3.21
N VAL A 369 11.19 10.07 -3.25
CA VAL A 369 11.58 10.83 -2.04
C VAL A 369 10.35 11.41 -1.35
N VAL A 370 9.45 12.04 -2.10
CA VAL A 370 8.20 12.63 -1.56
C VAL A 370 7.30 11.53 -0.98
N GLY A 371 7.12 10.41 -1.68
CA GLY A 371 6.34 9.27 -1.20
C GLY A 371 6.90 8.74 0.12
N THR A 372 8.19 8.40 0.15
CA THR A 372 8.87 7.89 1.37
C THR A 372 8.74 8.86 2.54
N ALA A 373 9.01 10.16 2.34
CA ALA A 373 8.90 11.16 3.40
C ALA A 373 7.47 11.25 3.94
N SER A 374 6.47 11.22 3.06
CA SER A 374 5.05 11.26 3.44
C SER A 374 4.63 10.01 4.21
N THR A 375 5.10 8.83 3.83
CA THR A 375 4.80 7.59 4.54
C THR A 375 5.50 7.52 5.91
N VAL A 376 6.71 8.09 6.05
CA VAL A 376 7.36 8.25 7.35
C VAL A 376 6.52 9.17 8.26
N ILE A 377 5.98 10.26 7.73
CA ILE A 377 5.05 11.12 8.50
C ILE A 377 3.80 10.32 8.89
N ALA A 378 3.22 9.55 7.96
CA ALA A 378 2.07 8.68 8.27
C ALA A 378 2.38 7.72 9.42
N MET A 379 3.56 7.08 9.42
CA MET A 379 4.01 6.17 10.47
C MET A 379 4.02 6.83 11.86
N LEU A 380 4.37 8.13 11.94
CA LEU A 380 4.44 8.88 13.21
C LEU A 380 3.07 9.34 13.71
N VAL A 381 2.08 9.47 12.81
CA VAL A 381 0.79 10.09 13.13
C VAL A 381 -0.39 9.12 13.11
N VAL A 382 -0.24 7.94 12.50
CA VAL A 382 -1.34 6.98 12.28
C VAL A 382 -2.02 6.52 13.57
N ASP A 383 -1.24 6.27 14.61
CA ASP A 383 -1.77 5.83 15.91
C ASP A 383 -2.41 6.98 16.72
N LYS A 384 -2.11 8.24 16.36
CA LYS A 384 -2.65 9.44 17.02
C LYS A 384 -3.96 9.94 16.36
N PHE A 385 -3.98 10.03 15.03
CA PHE A 385 -5.12 10.59 14.29
C PHE A 385 -6.19 9.55 13.94
N GLY A 386 -5.81 8.27 13.94
CA GLY A 386 -6.68 7.18 13.55
C GLY A 386 -6.70 6.93 12.04
N ARG A 387 -7.21 5.76 11.66
CA ARG A 387 -7.12 5.25 10.29
C ARG A 387 -8.10 5.98 9.37
N ARG A 388 -9.35 6.15 9.81
CA ARG A 388 -10.42 6.76 9.01
C ARG A 388 -10.12 8.22 8.65
N ALA A 389 -9.61 9.01 9.61
CA ALA A 389 -9.29 10.42 9.37
C ALA A 389 -8.19 10.60 8.32
N LEU A 390 -7.13 9.76 8.38
CA LEU A 390 -6.05 9.79 7.40
C LEU A 390 -6.50 9.37 6.02
N PHE A 391 -7.35 8.33 5.89
CA PHE A 391 -7.95 7.94 4.61
C PHE A 391 -8.72 9.09 3.97
N MET A 392 -9.53 9.80 4.76
CA MET A 392 -10.34 10.93 4.29
C MET A 392 -9.46 12.09 3.82
N PHE A 393 -8.47 12.48 4.63
CA PHE A 393 -7.56 13.58 4.29
C PHE A 393 -6.81 13.30 2.98
N GLY A 394 -6.16 12.14 2.86
CA GLY A 394 -5.43 11.80 1.65
C GLY A 394 -6.34 11.59 0.44
N GLY A 395 -7.54 11.03 0.63
CA GLY A 395 -8.53 10.88 -0.44
C GLY A 395 -8.92 12.22 -1.05
N ILE A 396 -9.23 13.22 -0.22
CA ILE A 396 -9.57 14.57 -0.70
C ILE A 396 -8.37 15.22 -1.39
N GLN A 397 -7.17 15.12 -0.82
CA GLN A 397 -5.95 15.68 -1.41
C GLN A 397 -5.65 15.06 -2.78
N MET A 398 -5.74 13.74 -2.92
CA MET A 398 -5.54 13.04 -4.19
C MET A 398 -6.58 13.43 -5.23
N LEU A 399 -7.88 13.54 -4.84
CA LEU A 399 -8.95 13.94 -5.73
C LEU A 399 -8.70 15.33 -6.32
N VAL A 400 -8.40 16.31 -5.48
CA VAL A 400 -8.14 17.69 -5.91
C VAL A 400 -6.95 17.73 -6.88
N SER A 401 -5.85 17.04 -6.56
CA SER A 401 -4.66 16.99 -7.43
C SER A 401 -4.97 16.39 -8.79
N GLN A 402 -5.70 15.27 -8.86
CA GLN A 402 -6.06 14.63 -10.13
C GLN A 402 -6.99 15.48 -10.99
N LEU A 403 -7.98 16.12 -10.39
CA LEU A 403 -8.89 17.01 -11.13
C LEU A 403 -8.13 18.18 -11.76
N ILE A 404 -7.21 18.82 -11.02
CA ILE A 404 -6.42 19.92 -11.54
C ILE A 404 -5.49 19.45 -12.66
N ILE A 405 -4.80 18.30 -12.49
CA ILE A 405 -3.95 17.70 -13.55
C ILE A 405 -4.80 17.46 -14.81
N GLY A 406 -5.96 16.80 -14.66
CA GLY A 406 -6.86 16.51 -15.78
C GLY A 406 -7.30 17.76 -16.54
N ILE A 407 -7.66 18.82 -15.83
CA ILE A 407 -8.06 20.11 -16.44
C ILE A 407 -6.90 20.73 -17.21
N ILE A 408 -5.69 20.80 -16.63
CA ILE A 408 -4.52 21.40 -17.28
C ILE A 408 -4.19 20.64 -18.56
N LEU A 409 -4.14 19.32 -18.50
CA LEU A 409 -3.83 18.51 -19.67
C LEU A 409 -4.92 18.59 -20.74
N ALA A 410 -6.19 18.68 -20.36
CA ALA A 410 -7.29 18.85 -21.31
C ALA A 410 -7.23 20.19 -22.06
N LEU A 411 -6.79 21.26 -21.39
CA LEU A 411 -6.77 22.60 -21.97
C LEU A 411 -5.47 22.90 -22.75
N HIS A 412 -4.31 22.36 -22.32
CA HIS A 412 -3.01 22.80 -22.81
C HIS A 412 -2.19 21.72 -23.53
N LEU A 413 -2.45 20.42 -23.30
CA LEU A 413 -1.72 19.36 -23.99
C LEU A 413 -2.43 18.99 -25.30
N LYS A 414 -1.79 19.30 -26.44
CA LYS A 414 -2.26 18.93 -27.78
C LYS A 414 -1.83 17.50 -28.13
N ASP A 415 -2.52 16.88 -29.07
CA ASP A 415 -2.20 15.51 -29.54
C ASP A 415 -0.79 15.37 -30.11
N HIS A 416 -0.28 16.45 -30.71
CA HIS A 416 1.06 16.55 -31.30
C HIS A 416 1.73 17.82 -30.77
N GLY A 417 2.82 17.67 -30.06
CA GLY A 417 3.58 18.76 -29.46
C GLY A 417 3.80 18.61 -27.96
N ASP A 418 4.75 19.36 -27.45
CA ASP A 418 5.10 19.34 -26.03
C ASP A 418 4.20 20.30 -25.26
N LEU A 419 3.98 19.99 -23.98
CA LEU A 419 3.34 20.92 -23.06
C LEU A 419 4.29 22.10 -22.79
N GLU A 420 3.75 23.30 -22.70
CA GLU A 420 4.54 24.48 -22.32
C GLU A 420 5.24 24.24 -20.97
N LYS A 421 6.53 24.59 -20.88
CA LYS A 421 7.38 24.26 -19.73
C LYS A 421 6.77 24.65 -18.38
N GLY A 422 6.08 25.79 -18.30
CA GLY A 422 5.42 26.24 -17.08
C GLY A 422 4.35 25.27 -16.58
N TYR A 423 3.45 24.84 -17.47
CA TYR A 423 2.41 23.86 -17.16
C TYR A 423 2.99 22.47 -16.88
N ALA A 424 4.06 22.07 -17.60
CA ALA A 424 4.71 20.79 -17.37
C ALA A 424 5.30 20.69 -15.95
N TYR A 425 5.98 21.73 -15.47
CA TYR A 425 6.49 21.76 -14.09
C TYR A 425 5.34 21.83 -13.05
N PHE A 426 4.26 22.55 -13.35
CA PHE A 426 3.13 22.62 -12.44
C PHE A 426 2.41 21.26 -12.31
N VAL A 427 2.22 20.54 -13.42
CA VAL A 427 1.70 19.16 -13.41
C VAL A 427 2.63 18.25 -12.61
N LEU A 428 3.95 18.38 -12.76
CA LEU A 428 4.93 17.61 -11.99
C LEU A 428 4.77 17.83 -10.48
N VAL A 429 4.60 19.07 -10.03
CA VAL A 429 4.36 19.39 -8.62
C VAL A 429 3.06 18.77 -8.13
N LEU A 430 1.99 18.82 -8.93
CA LEU A 430 0.70 18.19 -8.58
C LEU A 430 0.81 16.67 -8.48
N VAL A 431 1.63 16.02 -9.31
CA VAL A 431 1.93 14.58 -9.21
C VAL A 431 2.64 14.28 -7.87
N TYR A 432 3.56 15.15 -7.43
CA TYR A 432 4.21 14.98 -6.12
C TYR A 432 3.23 15.18 -4.97
N ILE A 433 2.31 16.15 -5.06
CA ILE A 433 1.25 16.35 -4.06
C ILE A 433 0.32 15.13 -4.02
N PHE A 434 -0.03 14.57 -5.16
CA PHE A 434 -0.81 13.33 -5.24
C PHE A 434 -0.07 12.15 -4.59
N ALA A 435 1.21 11.95 -4.91
CA ALA A 435 2.03 10.90 -4.30
C ALA A 435 2.16 11.07 -2.78
N ALA A 436 2.28 12.32 -2.30
CA ALA A 436 2.28 12.62 -0.87
C ALA A 436 0.94 12.24 -0.20
N GLY A 437 -0.18 12.55 -0.83
CA GLY A 437 -1.51 12.18 -0.35
C GLY A 437 -1.68 10.66 -0.21
N PHE A 438 -1.21 9.92 -1.21
CA PHE A 438 -1.19 8.45 -1.16
C PHE A 438 -0.28 7.92 -0.05
N GLY A 439 0.96 8.42 0.05
CA GLY A 439 1.91 8.01 1.08
C GLY A 439 1.46 8.33 2.51
N LEU A 440 0.67 9.40 2.71
CA LEU A 440 0.09 9.74 4.01
C LEU A 440 -1.13 8.88 4.38
N SER A 441 -1.79 8.24 3.41
CA SER A 441 -3.09 7.60 3.64
C SER A 441 -3.21 6.21 3.03
N TRP A 442 -3.66 6.13 1.77
CA TRP A 442 -4.06 4.88 1.11
C TRP A 442 -2.93 3.88 0.93
N GLY A 443 -1.67 4.33 0.84
CA GLY A 443 -0.51 3.45 0.80
C GLY A 443 -0.40 2.61 2.07
N PRO A 444 -0.04 3.20 3.20
CA PRO A 444 0.17 2.47 4.45
C PRO A 444 -1.12 1.87 5.03
N LEU A 445 -2.24 2.61 5.00
CA LEU A 445 -3.49 2.16 5.59
C LEU A 445 -4.15 1.03 4.81
N GLY A 446 -3.86 0.93 3.51
CA GLY A 446 -4.31 -0.20 2.69
C GLY A 446 -3.78 -1.54 3.18
N TRP A 447 -2.60 -1.59 3.78
CA TRP A 447 -2.01 -2.80 4.38
C TRP A 447 -2.33 -2.93 5.87
N LEU A 448 -2.36 -1.82 6.59
CA LEU A 448 -2.60 -1.79 8.02
C LEU A 448 -4.00 -2.25 8.38
N VAL A 449 -5.03 -1.63 7.81
CA VAL A 449 -6.42 -1.93 8.17
C VAL A 449 -6.79 -3.40 7.95
N PRO A 450 -6.49 -4.05 6.80
CA PRO A 450 -6.74 -5.47 6.63
C PRO A 450 -6.03 -6.34 7.66
N SER A 451 -4.80 -5.98 8.07
CA SER A 451 -4.08 -6.74 9.10
C SER A 451 -4.69 -6.62 10.49
N GLU A 452 -5.47 -5.57 10.77
CA GLU A 452 -6.15 -5.32 12.03
C GLU A 452 -7.55 -5.95 12.09
N ILE A 453 -8.30 -5.95 10.97
CA ILE A 453 -9.74 -6.33 10.98
C ILE A 453 -9.99 -7.85 10.94
N PHE A 454 -9.00 -8.65 10.52
CA PHE A 454 -9.20 -10.09 10.42
C PHE A 454 -8.92 -10.79 11.73
N GLN A 455 -9.93 -11.47 12.26
CA GLN A 455 -9.81 -12.36 13.41
C GLN A 455 -8.94 -13.57 13.09
N MET A 456 -8.43 -14.22 14.13
CA MET A 456 -7.47 -15.32 14.02
C MET A 456 -7.99 -16.48 13.15
N GLU A 457 -9.30 -16.78 13.23
CA GLU A 457 -9.97 -17.84 12.45
C GLU A 457 -9.88 -17.63 10.95
N ILE A 458 -10.09 -16.38 10.49
CA ILE A 458 -10.15 -16.02 9.06
C ILE A 458 -8.94 -15.25 8.57
N ARG A 459 -7.98 -14.92 9.45
CA ARG A 459 -6.88 -13.98 9.18
C ARG A 459 -6.05 -14.35 7.96
N SER A 460 -5.59 -15.60 7.86
CA SER A 460 -4.74 -16.00 6.72
C SER A 460 -5.52 -16.04 5.41
N ALA A 461 -6.79 -16.45 5.41
CA ALA A 461 -7.65 -16.44 4.25
C ALA A 461 -8.04 -15.01 3.84
N GLY A 462 -8.42 -14.16 4.82
CA GLY A 462 -8.75 -12.76 4.58
C GLY A 462 -7.59 -11.99 3.96
N MET A 463 -6.38 -12.16 4.51
CA MET A 463 -5.18 -11.54 3.97
C MET A 463 -4.81 -12.06 2.58
N SER A 464 -5.01 -13.35 2.33
CA SER A 464 -4.80 -13.93 1.00
C SER A 464 -5.77 -13.37 -0.04
N ILE A 465 -7.06 -13.24 0.31
CA ILE A 465 -8.07 -12.62 -0.56
C ILE A 465 -7.70 -11.16 -0.83
N PHE A 466 -7.32 -10.40 0.20
CA PHE A 466 -6.87 -9.03 0.07
C PHE A 466 -5.70 -8.90 -0.93
N VAL A 467 -4.65 -9.71 -0.78
CA VAL A 467 -3.47 -9.69 -1.67
C VAL A 467 -3.85 -10.14 -3.08
N ALA A 468 -4.66 -11.20 -3.23
CA ALA A 468 -5.11 -11.68 -4.53
C ALA A 468 -5.92 -10.63 -5.29
N VAL A 469 -6.86 -9.95 -4.62
CA VAL A 469 -7.66 -8.87 -5.19
C VAL A 469 -6.78 -7.68 -5.55
N SER A 470 -5.84 -7.30 -4.67
CA SER A 470 -4.86 -6.24 -4.94
C SER A 470 -4.09 -6.54 -6.22
N PHE A 471 -3.52 -7.73 -6.35
CA PHE A 471 -2.75 -8.11 -7.53
C PHE A 471 -3.62 -8.25 -8.79
N PHE A 472 -4.85 -8.71 -8.65
CA PHE A 472 -5.77 -8.79 -9.79
C PHE A 472 -6.02 -7.39 -10.39
N PHE A 473 -6.34 -6.40 -9.56
CA PHE A 473 -6.56 -5.05 -10.04
C PHE A 473 -5.27 -4.34 -10.46
N THR A 474 -4.13 -4.63 -9.80
CA THR A 474 -2.81 -4.15 -10.26
C THR A 474 -2.48 -4.71 -11.65
N PHE A 475 -2.71 -6.02 -11.86
CA PHE A 475 -2.56 -6.66 -13.18
C PHE A 475 -3.45 -6.00 -14.22
N ALA A 476 -4.75 -5.84 -13.92
CA ALA A 476 -5.71 -5.24 -14.84
C ALA A 476 -5.31 -3.80 -15.21
N VAL A 477 -4.96 -2.98 -14.23
CA VAL A 477 -4.50 -1.59 -14.47
C VAL A 477 -3.19 -1.59 -15.26
N ALA A 478 -2.19 -2.38 -14.89
CA ALA A 478 -0.90 -2.43 -15.59
C ALA A 478 -1.07 -2.91 -17.04
N GLN A 479 -1.97 -3.87 -17.30
CA GLN A 479 -2.21 -4.41 -18.64
C GLN A 479 -2.99 -3.45 -19.54
N THR A 480 -3.92 -2.66 -18.98
CA THR A 480 -4.81 -1.81 -19.76
C THR A 480 -4.39 -0.35 -19.82
N PHE A 481 -3.51 0.10 -18.91
CA PHE A 481 -3.22 1.52 -18.75
C PHE A 481 -2.71 2.21 -20.02
N LEU A 482 -1.76 1.61 -20.75
CA LEU A 482 -1.23 2.25 -21.96
C LEU A 482 -2.29 2.42 -23.06
N ALA A 483 -3.17 1.42 -23.21
CA ALA A 483 -4.31 1.52 -24.11
C ALA A 483 -5.36 2.54 -23.63
N MET A 484 -5.61 2.59 -22.32
CA MET A 484 -6.48 3.62 -21.72
C MET A 484 -5.92 5.02 -21.87
N LEU A 485 -4.61 5.20 -21.69
CA LEU A 485 -3.92 6.47 -21.90
C LEU A 485 -4.05 6.95 -23.34
N CYS A 486 -3.88 6.04 -24.30
CA CYS A 486 -4.06 6.32 -25.72
C CYS A 486 -5.51 6.73 -26.06
N SER A 487 -6.52 6.05 -25.48
CA SER A 487 -7.94 6.26 -25.77
C SER A 487 -8.53 7.45 -25.03
N PHE A 488 -8.27 7.56 -23.72
CA PHE A 488 -8.88 8.59 -22.85
C PHE A 488 -8.06 9.86 -22.79
N LYS A 489 -6.77 9.82 -23.16
CA LYS A 489 -5.86 10.96 -23.09
C LYS A 489 -5.87 11.61 -21.70
N SER A 490 -6.15 12.93 -21.60
CA SER A 490 -6.33 13.63 -20.32
C SER A 490 -7.52 13.14 -19.49
N GLY A 491 -8.52 12.52 -20.12
CA GLY A 491 -9.70 11.96 -19.46
C GLY A 491 -9.39 10.86 -18.44
N ILE A 492 -8.21 10.25 -18.52
CA ILE A 492 -7.78 9.21 -17.59
C ILE A 492 -7.65 9.73 -16.14
N PHE A 493 -7.29 11.00 -15.95
CA PHE A 493 -7.22 11.62 -14.63
C PHE A 493 -8.60 11.82 -14.01
N PHE A 494 -9.60 12.15 -14.82
CA PHE A 494 -11.01 12.23 -14.37
C PHE A 494 -11.57 10.85 -14.04
N PHE A 495 -11.19 9.83 -14.81
CA PHE A 495 -11.57 8.44 -14.52
C PHE A 495 -11.07 7.99 -13.15
N PHE A 496 -9.77 8.14 -12.88
CA PHE A 496 -9.21 7.79 -11.56
C PHE A 496 -9.74 8.72 -10.46
N GLY A 497 -9.90 10.02 -10.74
CA GLY A 497 -10.50 10.98 -9.81
C GLY A 497 -11.91 10.58 -9.36
N GLY A 498 -12.74 10.08 -10.28
CA GLY A 498 -14.07 9.54 -9.95
C GLY A 498 -14.01 8.37 -8.98
N TRP A 499 -13.06 7.45 -9.17
CA TRP A 499 -12.84 6.36 -8.23
C TRP A 499 -12.32 6.84 -6.87
N VAL A 500 -11.44 7.85 -6.84
CA VAL A 500 -10.97 8.48 -5.58
C VAL A 500 -12.12 9.12 -4.82
N ALA A 501 -13.06 9.77 -5.49
CA ALA A 501 -14.26 10.31 -4.85
C ALA A 501 -15.13 9.19 -4.25
N LEU A 502 -15.37 8.12 -5.02
CA LEU A 502 -16.18 6.98 -4.58
C LEU A 502 -15.56 6.25 -3.39
N MET A 503 -14.24 6.00 -3.42
CA MET A 503 -13.55 5.33 -2.31
C MET A 503 -13.53 6.18 -1.04
N THR A 504 -13.41 7.51 -1.17
CA THR A 504 -13.47 8.43 -0.03
C THR A 504 -14.86 8.40 0.61
N ALA A 505 -15.92 8.40 -0.20
CA ALA A 505 -17.28 8.22 0.26
C ALA A 505 -17.49 6.85 0.94
N PHE A 506 -16.96 5.76 0.36
CA PHE A 506 -17.02 4.42 0.95
C PHE A 506 -16.38 4.38 2.35
N VAL A 507 -15.19 4.93 2.50
CA VAL A 507 -14.51 5.00 3.81
C VAL A 507 -15.34 5.84 4.81
N TYR A 508 -15.89 6.95 4.36
CA TYR A 508 -16.71 7.81 5.22
C TYR A 508 -17.92 7.09 5.81
N TRP A 509 -18.62 6.27 5.04
CA TRP A 509 -19.86 5.63 5.50
C TRP A 509 -19.68 4.22 6.05
N LEU A 510 -18.73 3.44 5.53
CA LEU A 510 -18.69 2.01 5.76
C LEU A 510 -17.45 1.51 6.54
N LEU A 511 -16.36 2.30 6.61
CA LEU A 511 -15.19 1.89 7.36
C LEU A 511 -15.29 2.40 8.81
N PRO A 512 -15.37 1.51 9.82
CA PRO A 512 -15.24 1.91 11.22
C PRO A 512 -13.78 2.31 11.53
N GLU A 513 -13.58 2.99 12.66
CA GLU A 513 -12.23 3.24 13.16
C GLU A 513 -11.67 2.00 13.83
N THR A 514 -10.51 1.53 13.37
CA THR A 514 -9.87 0.30 13.87
C THR A 514 -8.70 0.56 14.82
N GLY A 515 -8.35 1.82 15.01
CA GLY A 515 -7.18 2.21 15.78
C GLY A 515 -7.24 1.85 17.26
N ASN A 516 -6.11 1.35 17.80
CA ASN A 516 -5.92 1.05 19.22
C ASN A 516 -6.92 0.04 19.82
N ILE A 517 -7.34 -0.94 19.03
CA ILE A 517 -8.26 -2.00 19.45
C ILE A 517 -7.55 -3.35 19.33
N PRO A 518 -7.61 -4.22 20.35
CA PRO A 518 -7.09 -5.57 20.25
C PRO A 518 -7.74 -6.32 19.08
N ILE A 519 -6.96 -7.09 18.34
CA ILE A 519 -7.46 -7.83 17.17
C ILE A 519 -8.54 -8.84 17.61
N GLU A 520 -8.41 -9.37 18.80
CA GLU A 520 -9.30 -10.34 19.43
C GLU A 520 -10.69 -9.75 19.72
N LYS A 521 -10.76 -8.42 19.96
CA LYS A 521 -11.99 -7.67 20.29
C LYS A 521 -12.59 -6.92 19.10
N MET A 522 -12.12 -7.17 17.88
CA MET A 522 -12.57 -6.46 16.68
C MET A 522 -14.04 -6.71 16.31
N ASP A 523 -14.64 -7.83 16.77
CA ASP A 523 -16.06 -8.14 16.53
C ASP A 523 -17.01 -7.08 17.09
N GLN A 524 -16.67 -6.51 18.25
CA GLN A 524 -17.51 -5.50 18.90
C GLN A 524 -17.74 -4.29 18.00
N ILE A 525 -16.70 -3.85 17.26
CA ILE A 525 -16.79 -2.68 16.38
C ILE A 525 -17.78 -2.89 15.25
N TRP A 526 -17.83 -4.10 14.70
CA TRP A 526 -18.76 -4.43 13.65
C TRP A 526 -20.19 -4.50 14.16
N LYS A 527 -20.40 -5.01 15.39
CA LYS A 527 -21.71 -5.03 16.06
C LYS A 527 -22.21 -3.63 16.38
N ASP A 528 -21.33 -2.70 16.74
CA ASP A 528 -21.69 -1.33 17.10
C ASP A 528 -21.85 -0.40 15.87
N HIS A 529 -21.44 -0.83 14.69
CA HIS A 529 -21.49 0.00 13.49
C HIS A 529 -22.92 0.07 12.91
N TRP A 530 -23.43 1.29 12.63
CA TRP A 530 -24.80 1.55 12.17
C TRP A 530 -25.26 0.72 10.95
N PHE A 531 -24.34 0.37 10.05
CA PHE A 531 -24.62 -0.42 8.86
C PHE A 531 -24.34 -1.91 9.07
N TRP A 532 -23.18 -2.26 9.64
CA TRP A 532 -22.69 -3.62 9.73
C TRP A 532 -23.36 -4.43 10.84
N SER A 533 -23.90 -3.77 11.87
CA SER A 533 -24.67 -4.43 12.95
C SER A 533 -25.79 -5.34 12.44
N LYS A 534 -26.36 -5.02 11.27
CA LYS A 534 -27.42 -5.80 10.63
C LYS A 534 -26.96 -7.16 10.08
N PHE A 535 -25.67 -7.33 9.86
CA PHE A 535 -25.06 -8.53 9.26
C PHE A 535 -24.31 -9.38 10.30
N VAL A 536 -23.86 -8.78 11.38
CA VAL A 536 -23.15 -9.47 12.48
C VAL A 536 -24.19 -9.85 13.54
N VAL A 537 -25.05 -10.81 13.22
CA VAL A 537 -25.98 -11.42 14.16
C VAL A 537 -25.34 -12.70 14.66
N ASP A 538 -25.43 -12.97 15.97
CA ASP A 538 -24.87 -14.15 16.64
C ASP A 538 -25.49 -15.47 16.11
#